data_1823b534ae5c208f8133ee0489497164
#
_entry.id   1823b534ae5c208f8133ee0489497164
#
_cell.length_a   1.000
_cell.length_b   1.000
_cell.length_c   1.000
_cell.angle_alpha   90.00
_cell.angle_beta   90.00
_cell.angle_gamma   90.00
#
_symmetry.space_group_name_H-M   'P 1'
#
loop_
_entity.id
_entity.type
_entity.pdbx_description
1 polymer ?
#
loop_
_entity_poly.entity_id
_entity_poly.type
_entity_poly.pdbx_seq_one_letter_code
_entity_poly.pdbx_strand_id
1 'polypeptide(L)' 'MTMERINPGALARPSGFSHAVSAPAGRMVFLAGQIGMDAGGNLVDGGIVPQFERALANLLTALAAAGWPA' A
#
# COMPACT_ATOMS: atom_id res chain seq x y z
N MET A 1 0.56 -23.17 6.19
CA MET A 1 1.28 -21.90 6.02
C MET A 1 0.37 -20.89 5.35
N THR A 2 0.11 -19.76 5.98
CA THR A 2 -0.88 -18.81 5.51
C THR A 2 -0.22 -17.50 5.07
N MET A 3 -0.56 -17.06 3.86
CA MET A 3 -0.21 -15.70 3.45
C MET A 3 -1.22 -14.73 4.04
N GLU A 4 -0.74 -13.58 4.45
CA GLU A 4 -1.58 -12.53 5.02
C GLU A 4 -1.75 -11.39 4.03
N ARG A 5 -2.99 -11.07 3.72
CA ARG A 5 -3.34 -9.93 2.88
C ARG A 5 -3.58 -8.72 3.75
N ILE A 6 -2.96 -7.61 3.41
CA ILE A 6 -2.96 -6.43 4.26
C ILE A 6 -3.48 -5.23 3.45
N ASN A 7 -4.61 -4.67 3.92
CA ASN A 7 -5.28 -3.57 3.24
C ASN A 7 -5.64 -2.50 4.29
N PRO A 8 -4.70 -1.60 4.62
CA PRO A 8 -4.96 -0.60 5.65
C PRO A 8 -6.07 0.37 5.22
N GLY A 9 -6.89 0.80 6.18
CA GLY A 9 -8.00 1.70 5.94
C GLY A 9 -7.59 3.10 5.46
N ALA A 10 -6.31 3.48 5.65
CA ALA A 10 -5.78 4.75 5.18
C ALA A 10 -5.59 4.79 3.65
N LEU A 11 -5.64 3.63 2.99
CA LEU A 11 -5.50 3.51 1.55
C LEU A 11 -6.85 3.24 0.90
N ALA A 12 -6.96 3.56 -0.38
CA ALA A 12 -8.16 3.27 -1.15
C ALA A 12 -8.44 1.77 -1.15
N ARG A 13 -9.71 1.40 -1.08
CA ARG A 13 -10.11 0.00 -1.09
C ARG A 13 -9.67 -0.67 -2.40
N PRO A 14 -8.89 -1.76 -2.34
CA PRO A 14 -8.43 -2.40 -3.55
C PRO A 14 -9.53 -3.20 -4.25
N SER A 15 -9.44 -3.31 -5.56
CA SER A 15 -10.33 -4.10 -6.38
C SER A 15 -9.50 -5.12 -7.15
N GLY A 16 -9.66 -6.39 -6.80
CA GLY A 16 -8.94 -7.48 -7.45
C GLY A 16 -7.48 -7.66 -7.04
N PHE A 17 -7.02 -6.94 -6.00
CA PHE A 17 -5.67 -7.08 -5.47
C PHE A 17 -5.65 -6.71 -3.99
N SER A 18 -4.51 -6.90 -3.34
CA SER A 18 -4.27 -6.40 -1.98
C SER A 18 -3.10 -5.43 -1.99
N HIS A 19 -3.10 -4.44 -1.10
CA HIS A 19 -2.02 -3.47 -1.01
C HIS A 19 -0.70 -4.11 -0.56
N ALA A 20 -0.76 -5.12 0.30
CA ALA A 20 0.41 -5.88 0.70
C ALA A 20 0.02 -7.33 0.96
N VAL A 21 0.98 -8.22 0.77
CA VAL A 21 0.85 -9.62 1.12
C VAL A 21 2.10 -10.03 1.90
N SER A 22 1.91 -10.67 3.05
CA SER A 22 2.98 -11.16 3.89
C SER A 22 2.98 -12.68 3.88
N ALA A 23 4.13 -13.28 3.63
CA ALA A 23 4.30 -14.72 3.66
C ALA A 23 5.21 -15.11 4.84
N PRO A 24 4.88 -16.18 5.60
CA PRO A 24 5.62 -16.48 6.82
C PRO A 24 7.02 -17.08 6.60
N ALA A 25 7.25 -17.71 5.47
CA ALA A 25 8.54 -18.37 5.22
C ALA A 25 9.62 -17.34 4.87
N GLY A 26 10.47 -16.99 5.86
CA GLY A 26 11.52 -15.99 5.68
C GLY A 26 11.00 -14.57 5.61
N ARG A 27 9.76 -14.37 5.99
CA ARG A 27 9.09 -13.08 6.08
C ARG A 27 9.27 -12.18 4.85
N MET A 28 8.69 -12.62 3.76
CA MET A 28 8.63 -11.82 2.54
C MET A 28 7.38 -10.97 2.53
N VAL A 29 7.50 -9.72 2.12
CA VAL A 29 6.38 -8.80 1.97
C VAL A 29 6.32 -8.35 0.52
N PHE A 30 5.15 -8.50 -0.09
CA PHE A 30 4.90 -8.06 -1.46
C PHE A 30 3.96 -6.86 -1.43
N LEU A 31 4.34 -5.76 -2.05
CA LEU A 31 3.54 -4.55 -2.10
C LEU A 31 2.98 -4.35 -3.50
N ALA A 32 1.71 -3.96 -3.59
CA ALA A 32 1.13 -3.52 -4.85
C ALA A 32 1.75 -2.19 -5.27
N GLY A 33 1.84 -1.94 -6.58
CA GLY A 33 2.24 -0.63 -7.08
C GLY A 33 1.26 0.43 -6.61
N GLN A 34 1.78 1.56 -6.17
CA GLN A 34 0.95 2.65 -5.64
C GLN A 34 0.96 3.85 -6.58
N ILE A 35 -0.16 4.55 -6.63
CA ILE A 35 -0.31 5.80 -7.36
C ILE A 35 -0.73 6.90 -6.39
N GLY A 36 -0.74 8.15 -6.84
CA GLY A 36 -1.06 9.30 -5.99
C GLY A 36 -2.55 9.44 -5.68
N MET A 37 -3.10 8.45 -5.00
CA MET A 37 -4.53 8.33 -4.72
C MET A 37 -4.78 8.43 -3.22
N ASP A 38 -5.84 9.16 -2.83
CA ASP A 38 -6.25 9.23 -1.44
C ASP A 38 -7.04 7.97 -1.03
N ALA A 39 -7.43 7.89 0.24
CA ALA A 39 -8.16 6.73 0.76
C ALA A 39 -9.53 6.56 0.12
N GLY A 40 -10.09 7.62 -0.46
CA GLY A 40 -11.36 7.57 -1.18
C GLY A 40 -11.25 7.10 -2.62
N GLY A 41 -10.04 6.84 -3.10
CA GLY A 41 -9.81 6.39 -4.46
C GLY A 41 -9.70 7.50 -5.48
N ASN A 42 -9.43 8.73 -5.04
CA ASN A 42 -9.29 9.88 -5.92
C ASN A 42 -7.82 10.30 -6.05
N LEU A 43 -7.39 10.63 -7.27
CA LEU A 43 -6.05 11.17 -7.48
C LEU A 43 -5.93 12.54 -6.81
N VAL A 44 -4.79 12.78 -6.16
CA VAL A 44 -4.54 14.07 -5.54
C VAL A 44 -4.24 15.13 -6.61
N ASP A 45 -4.68 16.38 -6.35
CA ASP A 45 -4.45 17.50 -7.26
C ASP A 45 -3.02 18.03 -7.15
N GLY A 46 -2.61 18.80 -8.16
CA GLY A 46 -1.36 19.56 -8.11
C GLY A 46 -0.25 19.02 -9.01
N GLY A 47 -0.54 18.03 -9.83
CA GLY A 47 0.39 17.51 -10.82
C GLY A 47 1.32 16.44 -10.27
N ILE A 48 2.49 16.28 -10.91
CA ILE A 48 3.34 15.12 -10.68
C ILE A 48 4.01 15.11 -9.29
N VAL A 49 4.39 16.26 -8.76
CA VAL A 49 5.09 16.30 -7.47
C VAL A 49 4.20 15.84 -6.32
N PRO A 50 3.02 16.44 -6.08
CA PRO A 50 2.14 15.93 -5.01
C PRO A 50 1.62 14.52 -5.29
N GLN A 51 1.44 14.14 -6.54
CA GLN A 51 1.04 12.77 -6.86
C GLN A 51 2.14 11.78 -6.50
N PHE A 52 3.41 12.09 -6.79
CA PHE A 52 4.53 11.24 -6.41
C PHE A 52 4.68 11.16 -4.88
N GLU A 53 4.56 12.29 -4.20
CA GLU A 53 4.63 12.30 -2.73
C GLU A 53 3.54 11.44 -2.12
N ARG A 54 2.32 11.50 -2.65
CA ARG A 54 1.21 10.69 -2.17
C ARG A 54 1.44 9.21 -2.46
N ALA A 55 1.93 8.88 -3.65
CA ALA A 55 2.22 7.49 -4.00
C ALA A 55 3.28 6.89 -3.07
N LEU A 56 4.34 7.65 -2.75
CA LEU A 56 5.36 7.23 -1.81
C LEU A 56 4.78 7.05 -0.40
N ALA A 57 3.95 7.97 0.06
CA ALA A 57 3.29 7.87 1.36
C ALA A 57 2.40 6.63 1.42
N ASN A 58 1.66 6.32 0.36
CA ASN A 58 0.82 5.13 0.28
C ASN A 58 1.66 3.86 0.35
N LEU A 59 2.81 3.84 -0.34
CA LEU A 59 3.71 2.70 -0.29
C LEU A 59 4.24 2.46 1.12
N LEU A 60 4.66 3.51 1.80
CA LEU A 60 5.15 3.43 3.19
C LEU A 60 4.03 3.02 4.15
N THR A 61 2.81 3.47 3.92
CA THR A 61 1.64 3.06 4.70
C THR A 61 1.39 1.56 4.57
N ALA A 62 1.43 1.04 3.35
CA ALA A 62 1.26 -0.39 3.10
C ALA A 62 2.38 -1.21 3.75
N LEU A 63 3.61 -0.74 3.66
CA LEU A 63 4.76 -1.41 4.25
C LEU A 63 4.67 -1.46 5.77
N ALA A 64 4.32 -0.33 6.40
CA ALA A 64 4.14 -0.25 7.85
C ALA A 64 3.00 -1.16 8.32
N ALA A 65 1.89 -1.20 7.57
CA ALA A 65 0.75 -2.07 7.89
C ALA A 65 1.12 -3.55 7.80
N ALA A 66 2.11 -3.90 6.99
CA ALA A 66 2.64 -5.25 6.90
C ALA A 66 3.62 -5.60 8.05
N GLY A 67 3.88 -4.64 8.94
CA GLY A 67 4.76 -4.85 10.08
C GLY A 67 6.23 -4.62 9.80
N TRP A 68 6.56 -3.89 8.75
CA TRP A 68 7.96 -3.60 8.41
C TRP A 68 8.36 -2.21 8.90
N PRO A 69 9.54 -2.03 9.49
CA PRO A 69 10.49 -3.08 9.85
C PRO A 69 9.95 -3.97 10.97
N ALA A 70 10.36 -5.21 10.96
CA ALA A 70 9.88 -6.21 11.93
C ALA A 70 10.40 -5.94 13.33
#